data_9179ddacb47773d9dc5fdb1191b50b03
#
_entry.id   9179ddacb47773d9dc5fdb1191b50b03
#
_cell.length_a   1.000
_cell.length_b   1.000
_cell.length_c   1.000
_cell.angle_alpha   90.00
_cell.angle_beta   90.00
_cell.angle_gamma   90.00
#
_symmetry.space_group_name_H-M   'P 1'
#
loop_
_entity.id
_entity.type
_entity.pdbx_description
1 polymer ?
#
loop_
_entity_poly.entity_id
_entity_poly.type
_entity_poly.pdbx_seq_one_letter_code
_entity_poly.pdbx_strand_id
1 'polypeptide(L)'
;MKKYLVLFASLATILSSCVEDNMYTGPSNFESMTYAPAAVLEDTEVTVTATITYLNGGITAELYYTVNDAAEQKVAMTADGDVFTGVIPATANANNDEVVKFWIVANNVDGIPAKSEVMKYTVGDIPPDYTQLRLNELSGLDKFIEIYNKGEYRVKLEGIYIQKDDALNWTCDDRILEPGEYLLLYSEDVKTSHTDHDPALIFSSGLSAKKNVRIQLFDPTGVSIDDFNIVPHPGGGNVGGSYGRNADGKWYVQPTQTPGAENVDGTQSIESFF
;
A
#
# COMPACT_ATOMS: atom_id res chain seq x y z
N MET A 1 59.08 0.83 85.58
CA MET A 1 58.50 1.44 84.37
C MET A 1 57.41 0.52 83.87
N LYS A 2 56.18 0.90 84.11
CA LYS A 2 54.97 0.12 83.67
C LYS A 2 54.42 0.75 82.41
N LYS A 3 54.47 -0.05 81.29
CA LYS A 3 53.90 0.35 80.03
C LYS A 3 52.40 0.00 80.05
N TYR A 4 51.53 0.99 79.97
CA TYR A 4 50.04 0.82 79.78
C TYR A 4 49.82 0.65 78.30
N LEU A 5 49.25 -0.48 77.93
CA LEU A 5 48.72 -0.74 76.60
C LEU A 5 47.26 -0.33 76.55
N VAL A 6 46.95 0.73 75.84
CA VAL A 6 45.58 1.19 75.62
C VAL A 6 45.05 0.45 74.38
N LEU A 7 44.07 -0.41 74.59
CA LEU A 7 43.36 -1.14 73.56
C LEU A 7 42.22 -0.25 73.06
N PHE A 8 42.36 0.30 71.84
CA PHE A 8 41.23 0.96 71.18
C PHE A 8 40.33 -0.08 70.53
N ALA A 9 39.17 -0.37 71.14
CA ALA A 9 38.10 -1.10 70.47
C ALA A 9 37.33 -0.16 69.55
N SER A 10 37.58 -0.23 68.25
CA SER A 10 36.81 0.46 67.24
C SER A 10 35.48 -0.30 67.05
N LEU A 11 34.37 0.28 67.56
CA LEU A 11 33.02 -0.16 67.32
C LEU A 11 32.65 0.22 65.86
N ALA A 12 32.77 -0.74 64.94
CA ALA A 12 32.28 -0.59 63.59
C ALA A 12 30.76 -0.72 63.62
N THR A 13 30.04 0.39 63.65
CA THR A 13 28.59 0.42 63.37
C THR A 13 28.42 0.17 61.89
N ILE A 14 27.97 -1.04 61.56
CA ILE A 14 27.43 -1.39 60.25
C ILE A 14 26.12 -0.64 60.09
N LEU A 15 26.17 0.53 59.45
CA LEU A 15 24.95 1.18 58.92
C LEU A 15 24.48 0.30 57.77
N SER A 16 23.58 -0.62 58.08
CA SER A 16 22.73 -1.23 57.08
C SER A 16 21.83 -0.13 56.54
N SER A 17 22.31 0.55 55.51
CA SER A 17 21.46 1.40 54.68
C SER A 17 20.46 0.44 53.98
N CYS A 18 19.27 0.33 54.48
CA CYS A 18 18.14 -0.11 53.64
C CYS A 18 18.01 0.98 52.56
N VAL A 19 18.64 0.76 51.45
CA VAL A 19 18.23 1.39 50.19
C VAL A 19 16.88 0.74 49.90
N GLU A 20 15.79 1.44 50.21
CA GLU A 20 14.55 1.10 49.55
C GLU A 20 14.79 1.38 48.07
N ASP A 21 15.02 0.32 47.31
CA ASP A 21 14.93 0.39 45.85
C ASP A 21 13.50 0.88 45.55
N ASN A 22 13.36 2.15 45.27
CA ASN A 22 12.13 2.70 44.70
C ASN A 22 11.99 2.07 43.31
N MET A 23 11.51 0.84 43.27
CA MET A 23 11.20 0.17 42.04
C MET A 23 10.10 0.97 41.35
N TYR A 24 10.32 1.27 40.07
CA TYR A 24 9.31 1.95 39.26
C TYR A 24 7.98 1.18 39.32
N THR A 25 6.96 1.83 39.85
CA THR A 25 5.59 1.29 39.96
C THR A 25 4.66 2.13 39.06
N GLY A 26 4.89 2.09 37.78
CA GLY A 26 4.11 2.81 36.80
C GLY A 26 3.46 1.86 35.77
N PRO A 27 2.82 2.39 34.74
CA PRO A 27 2.27 1.58 33.65
C PRO A 27 3.39 0.95 32.82
N SER A 28 3.07 -0.14 32.12
CA SER A 28 3.93 -0.74 31.12
C SER A 28 4.18 0.22 29.95
N ASN A 29 5.34 0.10 29.31
CA ASN A 29 5.70 0.92 28.16
C ASN A 29 5.47 0.15 26.86
N PHE A 30 4.79 0.79 25.89
CA PHE A 30 4.63 0.29 24.53
C PHE A 30 5.77 0.85 23.67
N GLU A 31 6.71 0.01 23.25
CA GLU A 31 7.84 0.40 22.42
C GLU A 31 7.51 0.36 20.94
N SER A 32 6.69 -0.62 20.54
CA SER A 32 6.21 -0.77 19.17
C SER A 32 4.86 -1.45 19.13
N MET A 33 4.08 -1.15 18.09
CA MET A 33 2.87 -1.88 17.72
C MET A 33 2.74 -1.89 16.20
N THR A 34 2.56 -3.08 15.63
CA THR A 34 2.43 -3.29 14.19
C THR A 34 1.34 -4.31 13.91
N TYR A 35 0.88 -4.38 12.66
CA TYR A 35 -0.03 -5.43 12.21
C TYR A 35 0.37 -5.97 10.84
N ALA A 36 -0.04 -7.19 10.54
CA ALA A 36 0.18 -7.86 9.26
C ALA A 36 -1.02 -8.76 8.91
N PRO A 37 -1.35 -8.89 7.61
CA PRO A 37 -0.74 -8.22 6.46
C PRO A 37 -1.11 -6.74 6.40
N ALA A 38 -0.32 -5.93 5.68
CA ALA A 38 -0.63 -4.51 5.47
C ALA A 38 -1.86 -4.33 4.56
N ALA A 39 -2.05 -5.23 3.59
CA ALA A 39 -3.24 -5.33 2.75
C ALA A 39 -4.21 -6.34 3.38
N VAL A 40 -5.31 -5.85 3.94
CA VAL A 40 -6.32 -6.69 4.57
C VAL A 40 -7.49 -6.88 3.61
N LEU A 41 -7.64 -8.08 3.08
CA LEU A 41 -8.76 -8.47 2.24
C LEU A 41 -9.88 -9.10 3.06
N GLU A 42 -11.02 -9.38 2.40
CA GLU A 42 -12.04 -10.28 2.96
C GLU A 42 -11.40 -11.60 3.39
N ASP A 43 -11.95 -12.21 4.42
CA ASP A 43 -11.47 -13.47 4.98
C ASP A 43 -10.00 -13.48 5.44
N THR A 44 -9.38 -12.30 5.59
CA THR A 44 -8.00 -12.17 6.08
C THR A 44 -7.97 -11.94 7.58
N GLU A 45 -7.31 -12.83 8.32
CA GLU A 45 -6.98 -12.61 9.71
C GLU A 45 -5.82 -11.61 9.84
N VAL A 46 -5.90 -10.73 10.84
CA VAL A 46 -4.87 -9.72 11.09
C VAL A 46 -4.11 -10.03 12.36
N THR A 47 -2.82 -10.32 12.21
CA THR A 47 -1.90 -10.49 13.34
C THR A 47 -1.41 -9.14 13.84
N VAL A 48 -1.65 -8.82 15.10
CA VAL A 48 -1.11 -7.64 15.77
C VAL A 48 0.04 -8.07 16.67
N THR A 49 1.18 -7.40 16.52
CA THR A 49 2.38 -7.65 17.32
C THR A 49 2.80 -6.35 18.00
N ALA A 50 3.10 -6.43 19.30
CA ALA A 50 3.59 -5.31 20.08
C ALA A 50 4.78 -5.71 20.97
N THR A 51 5.74 -4.81 21.12
CA THR A 51 6.77 -4.91 22.16
C THR A 51 6.34 -4.08 23.35
N ILE A 52 6.14 -4.76 24.50
CA ILE A 52 5.65 -4.14 25.74
C ILE A 52 6.61 -4.47 26.85
N THR A 53 7.16 -3.46 27.49
CA THR A 53 8.18 -3.62 28.52
C THR A 53 7.68 -3.11 29.88
N TYR A 54 8.14 -3.76 30.93
CA TYR A 54 7.95 -3.32 32.31
C TYR A 54 9.14 -3.80 33.16
N LEU A 55 9.67 -2.91 34.00
CA LEU A 55 10.89 -3.17 34.76
C LEU A 55 10.80 -4.44 35.64
N ASN A 56 9.63 -4.68 36.22
CA ASN A 56 9.39 -5.82 37.11
C ASN A 56 8.83 -7.05 36.40
N GLY A 57 8.68 -7.02 35.07
CA GLY A 57 8.10 -8.10 34.25
C GLY A 57 6.63 -8.38 34.56
N GLY A 58 6.19 -9.61 34.26
CA GLY A 58 4.85 -10.09 34.63
C GLY A 58 3.70 -9.35 33.91
N ILE A 59 3.86 -9.08 32.61
CA ILE A 59 2.84 -8.42 31.80
C ILE A 59 1.87 -9.44 31.24
N THR A 60 0.57 -9.09 31.27
CA THR A 60 -0.48 -9.76 30.50
C THR A 60 -1.11 -8.72 29.55
N ALA A 61 -1.45 -9.09 28.33
CA ALA A 61 -2.04 -8.19 27.35
C ALA A 61 -3.29 -8.77 26.70
N GLU A 62 -4.26 -7.91 26.44
CA GLU A 62 -5.46 -8.19 25.66
C GLU A 62 -5.53 -7.22 24.50
N LEU A 63 -5.82 -7.72 23.32
CA LEU A 63 -6.06 -6.94 22.11
C LEU A 63 -7.57 -6.68 21.99
N TYR A 64 -7.95 -5.43 21.98
CA TYR A 64 -9.32 -4.96 21.82
C TYR A 64 -9.53 -4.44 20.40
N TYR A 65 -10.70 -4.65 19.83
CA TYR A 65 -11.04 -4.12 18.52
C TYR A 65 -12.54 -3.86 18.36
N THR A 66 -12.87 -2.98 17.43
CA THR A 66 -14.23 -2.69 16.96
C THR A 66 -14.27 -2.73 15.43
N VAL A 67 -15.40 -3.17 14.88
CA VAL A 67 -15.68 -3.13 13.44
C VAL A 67 -16.77 -2.09 13.20
N ASN A 68 -16.51 -1.07 12.39
CA ASN A 68 -17.46 0.02 12.09
C ASN A 68 -18.06 0.68 13.34
N ASP A 69 -17.24 0.84 14.38
CA ASP A 69 -17.65 1.37 15.69
C ASP A 69 -18.76 0.58 16.39
N ALA A 70 -18.92 -0.70 16.05
CA ALA A 70 -19.80 -1.63 16.76
C ALA A 70 -19.28 -1.97 18.16
N ALA A 71 -19.92 -2.93 18.82
CA ALA A 71 -19.52 -3.39 20.16
C ALA A 71 -18.05 -3.84 20.18
N GLU A 72 -17.35 -3.45 21.24
CA GLU A 72 -15.97 -3.82 21.50
C GLU A 72 -15.83 -5.34 21.66
N GLN A 73 -14.84 -5.91 21.01
CA GLN A 73 -14.44 -7.29 21.11
C GLN A 73 -13.01 -7.36 21.61
N LYS A 74 -12.61 -8.52 22.15
CA LYS A 74 -11.25 -8.72 22.64
C LYS A 74 -10.75 -10.13 22.40
N VAL A 75 -9.44 -10.24 22.23
CA VAL A 75 -8.70 -11.50 22.16
C VAL A 75 -7.50 -11.44 23.11
N ALA A 76 -7.17 -12.58 23.74
CA ALA A 76 -5.98 -12.67 24.54
C ALA A 76 -4.74 -12.66 23.65
N MET A 77 -3.66 -12.00 24.10
CA MET A 77 -2.37 -12.03 23.43
C MET A 77 -1.45 -13.08 24.05
N THR A 78 -0.66 -13.73 23.21
CA THR A 78 0.42 -14.63 23.63
C THR A 78 1.71 -13.85 23.76
N ALA A 79 2.49 -14.14 24.80
CA ALA A 79 3.78 -13.49 25.06
C ALA A 79 4.95 -14.43 24.71
N ASP A 80 5.96 -13.88 24.06
CA ASP A 80 7.29 -14.45 23.89
C ASP A 80 8.33 -13.38 24.32
N GLY A 81 8.76 -13.46 25.58
CA GLY A 81 9.50 -12.39 26.22
C GLY A 81 8.65 -11.12 26.30
N ASP A 82 9.18 -10.02 25.75
CA ASP A 82 8.51 -8.72 25.70
C ASP A 82 7.63 -8.54 24.43
N VAL A 83 7.58 -9.55 23.55
CA VAL A 83 6.78 -9.52 22.30
C VAL A 83 5.43 -10.19 22.56
N PHE A 84 4.37 -9.44 22.33
CA PHE A 84 2.98 -9.89 22.48
C PHE A 84 2.33 -9.98 21.10
N THR A 85 1.64 -11.10 20.84
CA THR A 85 0.96 -11.36 19.57
C THR A 85 -0.50 -11.74 19.81
N GLY A 86 -1.40 -11.08 19.10
CA GLY A 86 -2.83 -11.38 19.08
C GLY A 86 -3.36 -11.37 17.64
N VAL A 87 -4.44 -12.10 17.39
CA VAL A 87 -5.04 -12.22 16.07
C VAL A 87 -6.46 -11.67 16.09
N ILE A 88 -6.74 -10.65 15.27
CA ILE A 88 -8.09 -10.19 14.96
C ILE A 88 -8.65 -11.14 13.90
N PRO A 89 -9.79 -11.81 14.16
CA PRO A 89 -10.41 -12.67 13.17
C PRO A 89 -10.81 -11.91 11.91
N ALA A 90 -10.88 -12.60 10.79
CA ALA A 90 -11.43 -12.04 9.57
C ALA A 90 -12.85 -11.52 9.80
N THR A 91 -13.15 -10.35 9.21
CA THR A 91 -14.51 -9.81 9.24
C THR A 91 -15.35 -10.51 8.17
N ALA A 92 -16.49 -11.03 8.57
CA ALA A 92 -17.34 -11.91 7.73
C ALA A 92 -18.22 -11.16 6.73
N ASN A 93 -17.93 -9.90 6.41
CA ASN A 93 -18.79 -9.10 5.52
C ASN A 93 -18.16 -8.92 4.14
N ALA A 94 -18.97 -9.22 3.13
CA ALA A 94 -18.69 -9.01 1.73
C ALA A 94 -18.58 -7.53 1.30
N ASN A 95 -18.63 -6.57 2.22
CA ASN A 95 -18.47 -5.16 1.94
C ASN A 95 -17.01 -4.76 2.28
N ASN A 96 -16.19 -4.68 1.25
CA ASN A 96 -14.88 -4.06 1.28
C ASN A 96 -15.03 -2.60 1.69
N ASP A 97 -14.89 -2.23 2.93
CA ASP A 97 -14.84 -0.85 3.45
C ASP A 97 -15.05 -0.86 4.97
N GLU A 98 -15.03 -2.05 5.60
CA GLU A 98 -15.12 -2.13 7.05
C GLU A 98 -13.89 -1.54 7.69
N VAL A 99 -14.11 -0.57 8.56
CA VAL A 99 -13.05 0.06 9.35
C VAL A 99 -12.89 -0.70 10.65
N VAL A 100 -11.74 -1.33 10.85
CA VAL A 100 -11.40 -1.99 12.11
C VAL A 100 -10.46 -1.07 12.89
N LYS A 101 -10.88 -0.67 14.10
CA LYS A 101 -10.05 0.04 15.07
C LYS A 101 -9.61 -0.94 16.15
N PHE A 102 -8.36 -0.87 16.57
CA PHE A 102 -7.84 -1.77 17.58
C PHE A 102 -6.80 -1.09 18.48
N TRP A 103 -6.66 -1.61 19.70
CA TRP A 103 -5.70 -1.17 20.70
C TRP A 103 -5.39 -2.32 21.66
N ILE A 104 -4.32 -2.20 22.42
CA ILE A 104 -3.90 -3.17 23.40
C ILE A 104 -4.08 -2.58 24.80
N VAL A 105 -4.56 -3.41 25.74
CA VAL A 105 -4.53 -3.12 27.17
C VAL A 105 -3.59 -4.13 27.81
N ALA A 106 -2.52 -3.62 28.41
CA ALA A 106 -1.55 -4.41 29.16
C ALA A 106 -1.71 -4.17 30.66
N ASN A 107 -1.68 -5.25 31.45
CA ASN A 107 -1.63 -5.18 32.90
C ASN A 107 -0.30 -5.75 33.36
N ASN A 108 0.42 -5.04 34.19
CA ASN A 108 1.67 -5.50 34.79
C ASN A 108 1.44 -6.23 36.11
N VAL A 109 2.51 -6.78 36.69
CA VAL A 109 2.47 -7.51 37.95
C VAL A 109 1.95 -6.67 39.12
N ASP A 110 2.09 -5.34 39.07
CA ASP A 110 1.60 -4.41 40.09
C ASP A 110 0.11 -4.06 39.89
N GLY A 111 -0.55 -4.66 38.88
CA GLY A 111 -1.97 -4.45 38.58
C GLY A 111 -2.27 -3.09 37.92
N ILE A 112 -1.26 -2.39 37.39
CA ILE A 112 -1.42 -1.09 36.76
C ILE A 112 -1.67 -1.28 35.25
N PRO A 113 -2.84 -0.83 34.74
CA PRO A 113 -3.14 -0.94 33.32
C PRO A 113 -2.39 0.10 32.50
N ALA A 114 -1.99 -0.29 31.29
CA ALA A 114 -1.51 0.61 30.26
C ALA A 114 -2.31 0.35 28.97
N LYS A 115 -2.68 1.42 28.26
CA LYS A 115 -3.39 1.35 26.99
C LYS A 115 -2.52 1.90 25.87
N SER A 116 -2.42 1.18 24.76
CA SER A 116 -1.73 1.65 23.56
C SER A 116 -2.48 2.78 22.84
N GLU A 117 -1.85 3.38 21.86
CA GLU A 117 -2.56 4.17 20.85
C GLU A 117 -3.56 3.30 20.09
N VAL A 118 -4.58 3.94 19.52
CA VAL A 118 -5.56 3.27 18.65
C VAL A 118 -5.03 3.25 17.24
N MET A 119 -4.86 2.06 16.68
CA MET A 119 -4.58 1.88 15.25
C MET A 119 -5.85 1.51 14.50
N LYS A 120 -5.82 1.63 13.19
CA LYS A 120 -6.92 1.24 12.31
C LYS A 120 -6.42 0.68 10.99
N TYR A 121 -7.23 -0.17 10.38
CA TYR A 121 -7.14 -0.54 8.97
C TYR A 121 -8.55 -0.58 8.38
N THR A 122 -8.62 -0.53 7.05
CA THR A 122 -9.88 -0.74 6.32
C THR A 122 -9.74 -2.02 5.51
N VAL A 123 -10.72 -2.90 5.61
CA VAL A 123 -10.77 -4.13 4.82
C VAL A 123 -10.92 -3.75 3.35
N GLY A 124 -10.06 -4.32 2.50
CA GLY A 124 -9.99 -4.01 1.08
C GLY A 124 -9.25 -2.71 0.73
N ASP A 125 -8.75 -1.94 1.70
CA ASP A 125 -7.84 -0.80 1.45
C ASP A 125 -6.40 -1.31 1.31
N ILE A 126 -6.03 -1.62 0.07
CA ILE A 126 -4.72 -2.13 -0.27
C ILE A 126 -3.82 -0.95 -0.63
N PRO A 127 -2.63 -0.80 -0.02
CA PRO A 127 -1.66 0.17 -0.50
C PRO A 127 -1.42 -0.03 -2.00
N PRO A 128 -1.50 1.03 -2.82
CA PRO A 128 -1.43 0.88 -4.26
C PRO A 128 -0.05 0.35 -4.68
N ASP A 129 -0.02 -0.78 -5.35
CA ASP A 129 1.15 -1.31 -6.04
C ASP A 129 1.04 -0.96 -7.53
N TYR A 130 1.61 0.17 -7.91
CA TYR A 130 1.56 0.66 -9.27
C TYR A 130 2.34 -0.20 -10.28
N THR A 131 3.21 -1.13 -9.83
CA THR A 131 3.91 -2.07 -10.71
C THR A 131 2.95 -3.06 -11.40
N GLN A 132 1.73 -3.17 -10.88
CA GLN A 132 0.65 -3.98 -11.47
C GLN A 132 0.01 -3.31 -12.70
N LEU A 133 0.22 -2.02 -12.88
CA LEU A 133 -0.31 -1.27 -14.03
C LEU A 133 0.64 -1.35 -15.24
N ARG A 134 0.06 -1.24 -16.42
CA ARG A 134 0.79 -1.03 -17.66
C ARG A 134 -0.03 -0.25 -18.68
N LEU A 135 0.62 0.42 -19.59
CA LEU A 135 0.03 0.83 -20.86
C LEU A 135 -0.21 -0.43 -21.69
N ASN A 136 -1.42 -0.64 -22.20
CA ASN A 136 -1.80 -1.88 -22.87
C ASN A 136 -2.03 -1.71 -24.37
N GLU A 137 -2.78 -0.69 -24.76
CA GLU A 137 -3.08 -0.38 -26.16
C GLU A 137 -3.11 1.13 -26.43
N LEU A 138 -2.64 1.54 -27.59
CA LEU A 138 -2.70 2.92 -28.07
C LEU A 138 -3.18 2.96 -29.51
N SER A 139 -4.20 3.76 -29.79
CA SER A 139 -4.69 3.97 -31.14
C SER A 139 -4.57 5.44 -31.59
N GLY A 140 -3.85 5.67 -32.64
CA GLY A 140 -3.84 6.96 -33.32
C GLY A 140 -4.99 7.15 -34.29
N LEU A 141 -5.77 6.11 -34.60
CA LEU A 141 -6.96 6.14 -35.45
C LEU A 141 -8.18 6.59 -34.63
N ASP A 142 -8.56 5.82 -33.63
CA ASP A 142 -9.69 6.13 -32.76
C ASP A 142 -9.30 6.97 -31.54
N LYS A 143 -7.98 7.28 -31.44
CA LYS A 143 -7.41 8.26 -30.52
C LYS A 143 -7.66 7.90 -29.06
N PHE A 144 -7.27 6.71 -28.65
CA PHE A 144 -7.34 6.26 -27.27
C PHE A 144 -6.00 5.76 -26.72
N ILE A 145 -5.89 5.78 -25.41
CA ILE A 145 -4.83 5.15 -24.60
C ILE A 145 -5.53 4.23 -23.60
N GLU A 146 -5.01 3.04 -23.44
CA GLU A 146 -5.54 2.07 -22.51
C GLU A 146 -4.52 1.69 -21.45
N ILE A 147 -4.93 1.72 -20.19
CA ILE A 147 -4.18 1.24 -19.02
C ILE A 147 -4.82 -0.07 -18.58
N TYR A 148 -4.01 -1.05 -18.20
CA TYR A 148 -4.44 -2.37 -17.77
C TYR A 148 -3.83 -2.72 -16.41
N ASN A 149 -4.67 -3.26 -15.51
CA ASN A 149 -4.20 -3.88 -14.29
C ASN A 149 -3.90 -5.37 -14.56
N LYS A 150 -2.61 -5.69 -14.71
CA LYS A 150 -2.10 -7.06 -14.94
C LYS A 150 -1.88 -7.85 -13.66
N GLY A 151 -2.12 -7.25 -12.50
CA GLY A 151 -1.81 -7.80 -11.18
C GLY A 151 -2.94 -8.61 -10.58
N GLU A 152 -2.73 -9.02 -9.34
CA GLU A 152 -3.67 -9.84 -8.57
C GLU A 152 -4.54 -9.01 -7.63
N TYR A 153 -4.22 -7.73 -7.43
CA TYR A 153 -4.91 -6.83 -6.52
C TYR A 153 -5.43 -5.60 -7.23
N ARG A 154 -6.51 -5.04 -6.68
CA ARG A 154 -7.03 -3.75 -7.12
C ARG A 154 -6.03 -2.62 -6.85
N VAL A 155 -6.00 -1.63 -7.70
CA VAL A 155 -5.11 -0.47 -7.59
C VAL A 155 -5.93 0.81 -7.54
N LYS A 156 -5.73 1.61 -6.49
CA LYS A 156 -6.24 2.99 -6.45
C LYS A 156 -5.42 3.86 -7.39
N LEU A 157 -6.12 4.55 -8.29
CA LEU A 157 -5.48 5.30 -9.38
C LEU A 157 -5.38 6.81 -9.10
N GLU A 158 -5.91 7.29 -7.97
CA GLU A 158 -5.89 8.72 -7.64
C GLU A 158 -4.49 9.32 -7.77
N GLY A 159 -4.38 10.34 -8.64
CA GLY A 159 -3.15 11.06 -8.87
C GLY A 159 -2.14 10.40 -9.81
N ILE A 160 -2.38 9.17 -10.33
CA ILE A 160 -1.57 8.67 -11.45
C ILE A 160 -1.77 9.59 -12.65
N TYR A 161 -0.75 9.75 -13.48
CA TYR A 161 -0.85 10.66 -14.59
C TYR A 161 -0.12 10.16 -15.84
N ILE A 162 -0.57 10.69 -16.98
CA ILE A 162 0.08 10.47 -18.28
C ILE A 162 0.79 11.74 -18.73
N GLN A 163 2.02 11.58 -19.19
CA GLN A 163 2.69 12.55 -20.01
C GLN A 163 2.66 12.09 -21.48
N LYS A 164 2.46 13.04 -22.37
CA LYS A 164 2.62 12.85 -23.79
C LYS A 164 3.69 13.81 -24.33
N ASP A 165 4.71 13.25 -24.96
CA ASP A 165 5.86 14.03 -25.47
C ASP A 165 6.45 14.95 -24.37
N ASP A 166 6.64 14.39 -23.17
CA ASP A 166 7.16 15.00 -21.93
C ASP A 166 6.27 16.12 -21.32
N ALA A 167 5.03 16.27 -21.77
CA ALA A 167 4.07 17.22 -21.21
C ALA A 167 2.91 16.50 -20.50
N LEU A 168 2.53 16.99 -19.31
CA LEU A 168 1.35 16.49 -18.58
C LEU A 168 0.12 16.58 -19.49
N ASN A 169 -0.60 15.49 -19.58
CA ASN A 169 -1.71 15.35 -20.53
C ASN A 169 -3.01 14.91 -19.89
N TRP A 170 -2.93 14.10 -18.80
CA TRP A 170 -4.07 13.61 -18.06
C TRP A 170 -3.63 13.21 -16.64
N THR A 171 -4.53 13.37 -15.66
CA THR A 171 -4.37 12.91 -14.28
C THR A 171 -5.65 12.22 -13.85
N CYS A 172 -5.51 11.06 -13.20
CA CYS A 172 -6.65 10.28 -12.70
C CYS A 172 -7.26 10.92 -11.46
N ASP A 173 -8.59 10.91 -11.41
CA ASP A 173 -9.38 11.17 -10.22
C ASP A 173 -9.39 9.95 -9.26
N ASP A 174 -10.21 9.99 -8.22
CA ASP A 174 -10.36 8.87 -7.26
C ASP A 174 -11.08 7.70 -7.93
N ARG A 175 -10.31 6.74 -8.45
CA ARG A 175 -10.77 5.52 -9.10
C ARG A 175 -10.03 4.31 -8.59
N ILE A 176 -10.66 3.16 -8.75
CA ILE A 176 -10.08 1.84 -8.52
C ILE A 176 -10.11 1.07 -9.83
N LEU A 177 -9.03 0.37 -10.14
CA LEU A 177 -8.94 -0.56 -11.27
C LEU A 177 -8.75 -1.97 -10.72
N GLU A 178 -9.75 -2.83 -10.92
CA GLU A 178 -9.73 -4.21 -10.44
C GLU A 178 -8.74 -5.08 -11.24
N PRO A 179 -8.32 -6.24 -10.72
CA PRO A 179 -7.49 -7.18 -11.46
C PRO A 179 -8.11 -7.56 -12.81
N GLY A 180 -7.33 -7.46 -13.89
CA GLY A 180 -7.79 -7.80 -15.23
C GLY A 180 -8.64 -6.72 -15.90
N GLU A 181 -8.88 -5.58 -15.25
CA GLU A 181 -9.65 -4.48 -15.84
C GLU A 181 -8.78 -3.54 -16.68
N TYR A 182 -9.46 -2.86 -17.60
CA TYR A 182 -8.92 -1.88 -18.52
C TYR A 182 -9.49 -0.50 -18.21
N LEU A 183 -8.65 0.53 -18.15
CA LEU A 183 -9.05 1.94 -18.10
C LEU A 183 -8.79 2.57 -19.46
N LEU A 184 -9.87 2.97 -20.13
CA LEU A 184 -9.81 3.54 -21.48
C LEU A 184 -9.90 5.05 -21.43
N LEU A 185 -8.92 5.73 -21.99
CA LEU A 185 -8.84 7.18 -22.10
C LEU A 185 -8.98 7.58 -23.58
N TYR A 186 -9.87 8.53 -23.87
CA TYR A 186 -10.00 9.10 -25.22
C TYR A 186 -9.37 10.49 -25.33
N SER A 187 -8.86 10.82 -26.51
CA SER A 187 -8.40 12.16 -26.83
C SER A 187 -9.54 13.17 -26.88
N GLU A 188 -9.29 14.39 -26.47
CA GLU A 188 -10.22 15.51 -26.65
C GLU A 188 -10.68 15.69 -28.11
N ASP A 189 -9.86 15.31 -29.09
CA ASP A 189 -10.19 15.37 -30.51
C ASP A 189 -11.44 14.55 -30.89
N VAL A 190 -11.75 13.49 -30.14
CA VAL A 190 -12.84 12.56 -30.44
C VAL A 190 -13.96 12.59 -29.41
N LYS A 191 -13.93 13.51 -28.46
CA LYS A 191 -14.93 13.61 -27.38
C LYS A 191 -16.38 13.72 -27.89
N THR A 192 -16.59 14.31 -29.07
CA THR A 192 -17.90 14.43 -29.67
C THR A 192 -18.41 13.13 -30.32
N SER A 193 -17.52 12.19 -30.62
CA SER A 193 -17.86 10.87 -31.14
C SER A 193 -18.08 9.84 -30.03
N HIS A 194 -17.66 10.16 -28.81
CA HIS A 194 -17.74 9.32 -27.60
C HIS A 194 -18.48 10.06 -26.49
N THR A 195 -19.71 10.51 -26.78
CA THR A 195 -20.54 11.35 -25.88
C THR A 195 -20.92 10.62 -24.58
N ASP A 196 -20.93 9.30 -24.60
CA ASP A 196 -21.28 8.47 -23.44
C ASP A 196 -20.04 8.13 -22.57
N HIS A 197 -18.85 8.58 -22.99
CA HIS A 197 -17.62 8.35 -22.26
C HIS A 197 -17.49 9.35 -21.11
N ASP A 198 -16.93 8.88 -19.99
CA ASP A 198 -16.70 9.72 -18.81
C ASP A 198 -15.77 10.90 -19.15
N PRO A 199 -16.21 12.15 -18.94
CA PRO A 199 -15.36 13.32 -19.21
C PRO A 199 -14.04 13.34 -18.44
N ALA A 200 -13.96 12.71 -17.28
CA ALA A 200 -12.73 12.59 -16.49
C ALA A 200 -11.68 11.67 -17.14
N LEU A 201 -12.09 10.85 -18.11
CA LEU A 201 -11.23 9.96 -18.89
C LEU A 201 -10.89 10.53 -20.28
N ILE A 202 -10.87 11.84 -20.41
CA ILE A 202 -10.47 12.56 -21.63
C ILE A 202 -9.08 13.17 -21.42
N PHE A 203 -8.11 12.79 -22.25
CA PHE A 203 -6.81 13.44 -22.24
C PHE A 203 -6.76 14.63 -23.22
N SER A 204 -5.94 15.65 -22.89
CA SER A 204 -6.06 17.00 -23.46
C SER A 204 -5.40 17.20 -24.82
N SER A 205 -4.80 16.19 -25.44
CA SER A 205 -4.12 16.34 -26.74
C SER A 205 -4.51 15.27 -27.73
N GLY A 206 -4.29 15.58 -29.03
CA GLY A 206 -4.49 14.61 -30.11
C GLY A 206 -3.46 13.48 -30.07
N LEU A 207 -3.88 12.31 -30.51
CA LEU A 207 -3.02 11.16 -30.77
C LEU A 207 -3.00 10.90 -32.29
N SER A 208 -1.85 10.59 -32.86
CA SER A 208 -1.71 10.39 -34.30
C SER A 208 -1.05 9.05 -34.63
N ALA A 209 -1.65 8.32 -35.56
CA ALA A 209 -1.08 7.08 -36.11
C ALA A 209 0.10 7.28 -37.06
N LYS A 210 0.50 8.53 -37.34
CA LYS A 210 1.51 8.88 -38.38
C LYS A 210 2.68 9.70 -37.88
N LYS A 211 2.68 10.08 -36.60
CA LYS A 211 3.68 11.01 -36.04
C LYS A 211 4.41 10.36 -34.89
N ASN A 212 5.56 10.92 -34.59
CA ASN A 212 6.26 10.62 -33.34
C ASN A 212 5.32 10.79 -32.16
N VAL A 213 5.38 9.88 -31.22
CA VAL A 213 4.65 9.97 -29.96
C VAL A 213 5.39 9.19 -28.87
N ARG A 214 5.46 9.79 -27.71
CA ARG A 214 5.88 9.15 -26.48
C ARG A 214 4.76 9.31 -25.44
N ILE A 215 4.32 8.19 -24.87
CA ILE A 215 3.34 8.16 -23.80
C ILE A 215 4.00 7.53 -22.60
N GLN A 216 3.98 8.22 -21.47
CA GLN A 216 4.56 7.77 -20.22
C GLN A 216 3.48 7.76 -19.14
N LEU A 217 3.41 6.65 -18.39
CA LEU A 217 2.54 6.50 -17.23
C LEU A 217 3.37 6.66 -15.96
N PHE A 218 2.93 7.50 -15.04
CA PHE A 218 3.60 7.78 -13.78
C PHE A 218 2.67 7.53 -12.59
N ASP A 219 3.27 7.17 -11.47
CA ASP A 219 2.59 7.18 -10.18
C ASP A 219 2.43 8.62 -9.63
N PRO A 220 1.64 8.83 -8.56
CA PRO A 220 1.43 10.16 -7.98
C PRO A 220 2.71 10.83 -7.45
N THR A 221 3.79 10.08 -7.22
CA THR A 221 5.07 10.59 -6.73
C THR A 221 6.03 10.97 -7.85
N GLY A 222 5.68 10.65 -9.11
CA GLY A 222 6.50 10.93 -10.29
C GLY A 222 7.44 9.78 -10.68
N VAL A 223 7.26 8.59 -10.11
CA VAL A 223 8.00 7.41 -10.55
C VAL A 223 7.34 6.85 -11.80
N SER A 224 8.15 6.58 -12.84
CA SER A 224 7.66 6.00 -14.10
C SER A 224 7.20 4.56 -13.87
N ILE A 225 5.95 4.28 -14.25
CA ILE A 225 5.35 2.95 -14.23
C ILE A 225 5.61 2.24 -15.56
N ASP A 226 5.34 2.92 -16.68
CA ASP A 226 5.47 2.34 -18.03
C ASP A 226 5.70 3.42 -19.08
N ASP A 227 6.26 3.03 -20.24
CA ASP A 227 6.63 3.93 -21.33
C ASP A 227 6.29 3.26 -22.68
N PHE A 228 5.63 4.01 -23.56
CA PHE A 228 5.52 3.71 -24.98
C PHE A 228 6.23 4.79 -25.78
N ASN A 229 7.19 4.42 -26.62
CA ASN A 229 7.96 5.37 -27.40
C ASN A 229 8.10 4.92 -28.86
N ILE A 230 7.64 5.73 -29.78
CA ILE A 230 7.82 5.55 -31.21
C ILE A 230 8.42 6.82 -31.84
N VAL A 231 9.61 7.15 -31.40
CA VAL A 231 10.38 8.32 -31.89
C VAL A 231 11.75 7.85 -32.39
N PRO A 232 12.05 8.02 -33.69
CA PRO A 232 11.19 8.57 -34.74
C PRO A 232 10.09 7.59 -35.18
N HIS A 233 8.94 8.14 -35.61
CA HIS A 233 7.91 7.32 -36.23
C HIS A 233 8.44 6.79 -37.57
N PRO A 234 8.19 5.51 -37.92
CA PRO A 234 8.80 4.84 -39.09
C PRO A 234 8.44 5.47 -40.46
N GLY A 235 7.47 6.38 -40.48
CA GLY A 235 6.98 6.98 -41.72
C GLY A 235 6.13 6.02 -42.58
N GLY A 236 5.34 6.56 -43.50
CA GLY A 236 4.71 5.74 -44.51
C GLY A 236 3.37 5.14 -44.17
N GLY A 237 2.41 5.91 -43.71
CA GLY A 237 1.03 5.48 -43.63
C GLY A 237 0.52 5.24 -42.24
N ASN A 238 -0.79 5.02 -42.12
CA ASN A 238 -1.41 4.60 -40.88
C ASN A 238 -0.95 3.21 -40.54
N VAL A 239 -0.57 3.00 -39.29
CA VAL A 239 -0.60 1.67 -38.71
C VAL A 239 -2.09 1.25 -38.73
N GLY A 240 -2.39 0.19 -39.49
CA GLY A 240 -3.76 -0.31 -39.56
C GLY A 240 -4.10 -0.99 -38.25
N GLY A 241 -4.95 -0.37 -37.44
CA GLY A 241 -5.27 -0.86 -36.10
C GLY A 241 -4.69 0.03 -35.01
N SER A 242 -3.90 -0.55 -34.11
CA SER A 242 -3.33 0.12 -32.94
C SER A 242 -1.90 -0.37 -32.67
N TYR A 243 -1.28 0.17 -31.65
CA TYR A 243 -0.14 -0.42 -30.98
C TYR A 243 -0.60 -1.06 -29.70
N GLY A 244 -0.37 -2.34 -29.50
CA GLY A 244 -0.80 -3.09 -28.31
C GLY A 244 0.27 -4.05 -27.83
N ARG A 245 0.14 -4.49 -26.59
CA ARG A 245 1.02 -5.49 -26.03
C ARG A 245 0.48 -6.89 -26.34
N ASN A 246 1.34 -7.75 -26.86
CA ASN A 246 1.07 -9.17 -26.94
C ASN A 246 1.23 -9.85 -25.56
N ALA A 247 0.95 -11.16 -25.51
CA ALA A 247 1.10 -11.96 -24.29
C ALA A 247 2.53 -11.97 -23.71
N ASP A 248 3.56 -11.74 -24.54
CA ASP A 248 4.95 -11.59 -24.11
C ASP A 248 5.26 -10.24 -23.44
N GLY A 249 4.26 -9.35 -23.35
CA GLY A 249 4.37 -8.02 -22.76
C GLY A 249 5.06 -6.98 -23.64
N LYS A 250 5.46 -7.33 -24.87
CA LYS A 250 6.10 -6.40 -25.79
C LYS A 250 5.08 -5.73 -26.71
N TRP A 251 5.48 -4.59 -27.26
CA TRP A 251 4.66 -3.80 -28.17
C TRP A 251 4.70 -4.31 -29.60
N TYR A 252 3.50 -4.45 -30.18
CA TYR A 252 3.31 -4.87 -31.57
C TYR A 252 2.28 -3.97 -32.27
N VAL A 253 2.30 -3.99 -33.59
CA VAL A 253 1.20 -3.48 -34.40
C VAL A 253 0.06 -4.48 -34.33
N GLN A 254 -1.07 -4.08 -33.79
CA GLN A 254 -2.29 -4.90 -33.67
C GLN A 254 -3.08 -4.81 -34.98
N PRO A 255 -3.59 -5.96 -35.48
CA PRO A 255 -4.37 -5.96 -36.72
C PRO A 255 -5.76 -5.30 -36.56
N THR A 256 -6.28 -5.32 -35.35
CA THR A 256 -7.57 -4.72 -34.96
C THR A 256 -7.40 -4.03 -33.62
N GLN A 257 -8.18 -2.99 -33.39
CA GLN A 257 -8.27 -2.33 -32.09
C GLN A 257 -9.18 -3.12 -31.17
N THR A 258 -8.82 -3.20 -29.89
CA THR A 258 -9.54 -3.99 -28.88
C THR A 258 -9.80 -3.18 -27.62
N PRO A 259 -10.38 -1.95 -27.72
CA PRO A 259 -10.56 -1.08 -26.57
C PRO A 259 -11.41 -1.75 -25.48
N GLY A 260 -10.90 -1.82 -24.26
CA GLY A 260 -11.55 -2.45 -23.11
C GLY A 260 -11.53 -3.97 -23.12
N ALA A 261 -10.67 -4.58 -23.93
CA ALA A 261 -10.58 -6.04 -24.05
C ALA A 261 -9.13 -6.51 -24.26
N GLU A 262 -8.93 -7.82 -24.20
CA GLU A 262 -7.64 -8.44 -24.47
C GLU A 262 -7.18 -8.17 -25.91
N ASN A 263 -5.92 -7.82 -26.08
CA ASN A 263 -5.35 -7.55 -27.40
C ASN A 263 -5.31 -8.82 -28.25
N VAL A 264 -5.55 -8.65 -29.55
CA VAL A 264 -5.30 -9.71 -30.56
C VAL A 264 -3.83 -9.63 -30.93
N ASP A 265 -3.09 -10.72 -30.75
CA ASP A 265 -1.66 -10.75 -30.99
C ASP A 265 -1.25 -10.22 -32.37
N GLY A 266 -0.45 -9.18 -32.36
CA GLY A 266 0.18 -8.63 -33.56
C GLY A 266 1.42 -9.44 -33.96
N THR A 267 1.77 -9.40 -35.23
CA THR A 267 2.94 -10.11 -35.78
C THR A 267 4.14 -9.21 -36.02
N GLN A 268 3.93 -7.90 -36.08
CA GLN A 268 4.98 -6.91 -36.34
C GLN A 268 5.36 -6.20 -35.04
N SER A 269 6.52 -6.54 -34.47
CA SER A 269 7.08 -5.82 -33.34
C SER A 269 7.40 -4.37 -33.70
N ILE A 270 7.12 -3.42 -32.80
CA ILE A 270 7.51 -2.02 -33.03
C ILE A 270 9.02 -1.84 -33.05
N GLU A 271 9.79 -2.73 -32.40
CA GLU A 271 11.26 -2.71 -32.46
C GLU A 271 11.79 -2.89 -33.89
N SER A 272 11.00 -3.49 -34.78
CA SER A 272 11.35 -3.66 -36.19
C SER A 272 11.30 -2.36 -37.01
N PHE A 273 10.85 -1.28 -36.40
CA PHE A 273 10.77 0.04 -37.06
C PHE A 273 12.05 0.88 -36.89
N PHE A 274 12.98 0.45 -36.03
CA PHE A 274 14.20 1.19 -35.67
C PHE A 274 15.46 0.47 -36.13
#